data_90d477642d199c1190b61ec11a3a4bdf
#
_entry.id   90d477642d199c1190b61ec11a3a4bdf
#
_cell.length_a   1.000
_cell.length_b   1.000
_cell.length_c   1.000
_cell.angle_alpha   90.00
_cell.angle_beta   90.00
_cell.angle_gamma   90.00
#
_symmetry.space_group_name_H-M   'P 1'
#
loop_
_entity.id
_entity.type
_entity.pdbx_description
1 polymer ?
#
loop_
_entity_poly.entity_id
_entity_poly.type
_entity_poly.pdbx_seq_one_letter_code
_entity_poly.pdbx_strand_id
1 'polypeptide(L)'
;MKLIALALTCVAIGLAASACTETATPTNTNTSSAAASPAAPSPAASVDEFAAAKANYQKHCEACHGPEATGGLVKVDNKQIKVPSLKAEHALKHTDDQITKMITNGEEEMPAFKNKMSSQEIAEMVRYVRKQIQGK
;
A
#
# COMPACT_ATOMS: atom_id res chain seq x y z
N MET A 1 43.07 -1.21 -16.51
CA MET A 1 43.37 -0.68 -17.87
C MET A 1 42.57 -1.45 -18.87
N LYS A 2 41.51 -0.88 -19.40
CA LYS A 2 40.99 -1.06 -20.76
C LYS A 2 39.82 -0.10 -20.93
N LEU A 3 40.18 1.04 -21.50
CA LEU A 3 39.28 2.01 -22.12
C LEU A 3 38.75 1.40 -23.42
N ILE A 4 37.45 1.44 -23.67
CA ILE A 4 36.91 1.38 -25.02
C ILE A 4 35.92 2.52 -25.12
N ALA A 5 36.32 3.48 -25.95
CA ALA A 5 35.56 4.63 -26.38
C ALA A 5 34.85 4.34 -27.74
N LEU A 6 33.96 5.24 -28.11
CA LEU A 6 33.27 5.49 -29.40
C LEU A 6 32.06 4.58 -29.70
N ALA A 7 30.94 5.10 -30.10
CA ALA A 7 30.70 6.09 -31.16
C ALA A 7 29.34 6.79 -31.01
N LEU A 8 29.39 8.10 -31.33
CA LEU A 8 28.25 8.95 -31.70
C LEU A 8 27.63 8.45 -33.02
N THR A 9 26.30 8.45 -33.12
CA THR A 9 25.60 8.68 -34.39
C THR A 9 24.35 9.53 -34.13
N CYS A 10 24.45 10.79 -34.55
CA CYS A 10 23.33 11.68 -34.80
C CYS A 10 22.56 11.23 -36.04
N VAL A 11 21.24 11.13 -35.98
CA VAL A 11 20.36 11.26 -37.15
C VAL A 11 19.22 12.21 -36.76
N ALA A 12 19.25 13.39 -37.31
CA ALA A 12 18.15 14.34 -37.41
C ALA A 12 17.37 14.06 -38.71
N ILE A 13 16.13 14.49 -38.78
CA ILE A 13 15.19 14.72 -39.90
C ILE A 13 13.84 14.08 -39.47
N GLY A 14 12.70 14.78 -39.41
CA GLY A 14 12.12 15.80 -40.18
C GLY A 14 10.82 16.35 -39.58
N LEU A 15 10.58 17.59 -39.84
CA LEU A 15 9.32 18.34 -39.66
C LEU A 15 8.19 17.77 -40.51
N ALA A 16 7.00 17.66 -39.96
CA ALA A 16 5.77 17.81 -40.73
C ALA A 16 4.69 18.45 -39.87
N ALA A 17 4.45 19.72 -40.11
CA ALA A 17 3.29 20.48 -39.68
C ALA A 17 2.06 20.05 -40.51
N SER A 18 0.95 19.85 -39.85
CA SER A 18 -0.38 19.90 -40.49
C SER A 18 -1.37 20.50 -39.52
N ALA A 19 -1.67 21.74 -39.77
CA ALA A 19 -2.80 22.46 -39.23
C ALA A 19 -4.07 22.00 -39.95
N CYS A 20 -5.12 21.70 -39.20
CA CYS A 20 -6.50 21.80 -39.65
C CYS A 20 -7.36 22.36 -38.55
N THR A 21 -7.73 23.60 -38.79
CA THR A 21 -8.79 24.35 -38.15
C THR A 21 -10.12 23.78 -38.60
N GLU A 22 -11.02 23.47 -37.70
CA GLU A 22 -12.45 23.64 -37.97
C GLU A 22 -13.26 23.85 -36.69
N THR A 23 -13.87 25.00 -36.71
CA THR A 23 -14.89 25.54 -35.80
C THR A 23 -16.20 24.84 -36.09
N ALA A 24 -16.82 24.28 -35.04
CA ALA A 24 -18.27 24.12 -35.03
C ALA A 24 -18.76 23.99 -33.59
N THR A 25 -19.33 25.07 -33.09
CA THR A 25 -20.31 25.04 -32.00
C THR A 25 -21.66 24.53 -32.55
N PRO A 26 -22.33 23.63 -31.86
CA PRO A 26 -23.73 23.87 -31.59
C PRO A 26 -24.07 23.78 -30.11
N THR A 27 -24.63 24.85 -29.64
CA THR A 27 -25.57 24.92 -28.54
C THR A 27 -26.57 23.78 -28.59
N ASN A 28 -26.67 22.99 -27.54
CA ASN A 28 -27.92 22.30 -27.27
C ASN A 28 -28.22 22.21 -25.77
N THR A 29 -29.28 22.84 -25.48
CA THR A 29 -30.26 22.86 -24.38
C THR A 29 -30.36 21.58 -23.55
N ASN A 30 -30.39 21.84 -22.23
CA ASN A 30 -31.19 21.17 -21.19
C ASN A 30 -31.70 19.76 -21.45
N THR A 31 -31.19 18.88 -20.65
CA THR A 31 -32.08 17.86 -20.05
C THR A 31 -31.59 17.59 -18.62
N SER A 32 -32.46 17.92 -17.70
CA SER A 32 -32.44 17.53 -16.30
C SER A 32 -32.02 16.07 -16.18
N SER A 33 -30.80 15.83 -15.74
CA SER A 33 -30.44 14.51 -15.26
C SER A 33 -30.39 14.54 -13.76
N ALA A 34 -31.31 13.80 -13.20
CA ALA A 34 -31.46 13.54 -11.79
C ALA A 34 -30.10 13.29 -11.13
N ALA A 35 -29.81 14.05 -10.10
CA ALA A 35 -28.76 13.77 -9.15
C ALA A 35 -28.91 12.31 -8.68
N ALA A 36 -28.03 11.45 -9.16
CA ALA A 36 -27.80 10.17 -8.51
C ALA A 36 -27.18 10.50 -7.16
N SER A 37 -28.02 10.55 -6.14
CA SER A 37 -27.59 10.50 -4.74
C SER A 37 -26.63 9.32 -4.60
N PRO A 38 -25.45 9.48 -4.02
CA PRO A 38 -24.64 8.33 -3.67
C PRO A 38 -25.46 7.47 -2.75
N ALA A 39 -25.78 6.25 -3.20
CA ALA A 39 -26.47 5.26 -2.40
C ALA A 39 -25.68 5.11 -1.10
N ALA A 40 -26.34 5.46 0.00
CA ALA A 40 -25.86 5.15 1.34
C ALA A 40 -25.53 3.65 1.36
N PRO A 41 -24.39 3.22 1.93
CA PRO A 41 -24.09 1.81 2.06
C PRO A 41 -25.21 1.18 2.87
N SER A 42 -25.94 0.25 2.22
CA SER A 42 -26.91 -0.62 2.85
C SER A 42 -26.23 -1.29 4.06
N PRO A 43 -26.88 -1.41 5.22
CA PRO A 43 -26.35 -2.19 6.33
C PRO A 43 -26.42 -3.67 5.95
N ALA A 44 -25.47 -4.14 5.13
CA ALA A 44 -25.25 -5.54 4.91
C ALA A 44 -24.51 -6.09 6.12
N ALA A 45 -25.10 -7.14 6.72
CA ALA A 45 -24.54 -8.06 7.69
C ALA A 45 -23.13 -7.72 8.15
N SER A 46 -22.87 -7.66 9.45
CA SER A 46 -21.58 -7.39 10.06
C SER A 46 -20.49 -8.25 9.46
N VAL A 47 -20.02 -7.91 8.28
CA VAL A 47 -18.72 -8.36 7.78
C VAL A 47 -17.71 -7.83 8.78
N ASP A 48 -16.93 -8.72 9.36
CA ASP A 48 -15.84 -8.33 10.23
C ASP A 48 -15.04 -7.24 9.49
N GLU A 49 -15.13 -6.01 9.98
CA GLU A 49 -14.48 -4.83 9.37
C GLU A 49 -13.00 -5.09 9.07
N PHE A 50 -12.41 -6.01 9.81
CA PHE A 50 -10.99 -6.36 9.70
C PHE A 50 -10.73 -7.72 9.04
N ALA A 51 -11.72 -8.38 8.45
CA ALA A 51 -11.53 -9.72 7.87
C ALA A 51 -10.39 -9.75 6.85
N ALA A 52 -10.33 -8.78 5.95
CA ALA A 52 -9.25 -8.68 4.95
C ALA A 52 -7.89 -8.40 5.60
N ALA A 53 -7.83 -7.47 6.54
CA ALA A 53 -6.60 -7.15 7.26
C ALA A 53 -6.11 -8.32 8.12
N LYS A 54 -7.03 -9.06 8.76
CA LYS A 54 -6.72 -10.29 9.50
C LYS A 54 -6.14 -11.37 8.58
N ALA A 55 -6.71 -11.58 7.41
CA ALA A 55 -6.18 -12.52 6.42
C ALA A 55 -4.78 -12.11 5.95
N ASN A 56 -4.56 -10.82 5.70
CA ASN A 56 -3.24 -10.29 5.36
C ASN A 56 -2.24 -10.45 6.51
N TYR A 57 -2.66 -10.24 7.76
CA TYR A 57 -1.82 -10.49 8.94
C TYR A 57 -1.38 -11.96 9.00
N GLN A 58 -2.31 -12.89 8.89
CA GLN A 58 -2.03 -14.33 8.90
C GLN A 58 -1.05 -14.73 7.79
N LYS A 59 -1.23 -14.18 6.61
CA LYS A 59 -0.41 -14.49 5.44
C LYS A 59 0.99 -13.92 5.50
N HIS A 60 1.16 -12.73 6.06
CA HIS A 60 2.39 -11.94 5.89
C HIS A 60 3.12 -11.61 7.18
N CYS A 61 2.46 -11.63 8.32
CA CYS A 61 2.98 -11.11 9.59
C CYS A 61 3.10 -12.21 10.66
N GLU A 62 2.13 -13.12 10.71
CA GLU A 62 1.97 -14.11 11.78
C GLU A 62 3.17 -15.03 11.92
N ALA A 63 3.84 -15.39 10.82
CA ALA A 63 5.01 -16.27 10.85
C ALA A 63 6.14 -15.74 11.75
N CYS A 64 6.26 -14.42 11.86
CA CYS A 64 7.25 -13.75 12.71
C CYS A 64 6.66 -13.20 14.00
N HIS A 65 5.52 -12.51 13.91
CA HIS A 65 4.91 -11.86 15.08
C HIS A 65 4.05 -12.79 15.94
N GLY A 66 3.72 -13.98 15.44
CA GLY A 66 2.82 -14.93 16.09
C GLY A 66 1.33 -14.55 15.97
N PRO A 67 0.42 -15.52 16.24
CA PRO A 67 -1.02 -15.28 16.14
C PRO A 67 -1.53 -14.27 17.16
N GLU A 68 -0.88 -14.18 18.32
CA GLU A 68 -1.20 -13.23 19.38
C GLU A 68 -0.40 -11.92 19.30
N ALA A 69 0.43 -11.75 18.24
CA ALA A 69 1.30 -10.61 18.02
C ALA A 69 2.29 -10.33 19.17
N THR A 70 2.67 -11.37 19.90
CA THR A 70 3.61 -11.28 21.03
C THR A 70 5.07 -11.36 20.60
N GLY A 71 5.33 -11.70 19.33
CA GLY A 71 6.68 -11.89 18.82
C GLY A 71 7.41 -13.05 19.50
N GLY A 72 8.70 -12.93 19.68
CA GLY A 72 9.54 -13.94 20.31
C GLY A 72 10.78 -14.29 19.49
N LEU A 73 11.40 -15.42 19.79
CA LEU A 73 12.50 -15.95 19.00
C LEU A 73 11.95 -16.77 17.83
N VAL A 74 12.23 -16.34 16.61
CA VAL A 74 11.83 -17.04 15.38
C VAL A 74 13.06 -17.36 14.55
N LYS A 75 12.99 -18.41 13.75
CA LYS A 75 14.07 -18.82 12.86
C LYS A 75 13.70 -18.48 11.42
N VAL A 76 14.48 -17.59 10.79
CA VAL A 76 14.32 -17.20 9.39
C VAL A 76 15.65 -17.49 8.67
N ASP A 77 15.61 -18.22 7.57
CA ASP A 77 16.79 -18.58 6.76
C ASP A 77 17.99 -19.06 7.59
N ASN A 78 17.73 -19.98 8.54
CA ASN A 78 18.71 -20.49 9.49
C ASN A 78 19.30 -19.49 10.51
N LYS A 79 18.84 -18.24 10.50
CA LYS A 79 19.19 -17.21 11.48
C LYS A 79 18.09 -17.11 12.53
N GLN A 80 18.46 -17.06 13.80
CA GLN A 80 17.55 -16.81 14.89
C GLN A 80 17.44 -15.30 15.10
N ILE A 81 16.22 -14.77 15.00
CA ILE A 81 15.92 -13.35 15.21
C ILE A 81 14.94 -13.19 16.36
N LYS A 82 15.09 -12.09 17.10
CA LYS A 82 14.16 -11.73 18.18
C LYS A 82 13.17 -10.69 17.64
N VAL A 83 11.93 -11.13 17.42
CA VAL A 83 10.84 -10.27 16.95
C VAL A 83 10.18 -9.60 18.15
N PRO A 84 10.06 -8.26 18.17
CA PRO A 84 9.41 -7.56 19.27
C PRO A 84 7.89 -7.80 19.26
N SER A 85 7.30 -7.77 20.46
CA SER A 85 5.84 -7.80 20.60
C SER A 85 5.21 -6.53 20.07
N LEU A 86 4.16 -6.64 19.26
CA LEU A 86 3.36 -5.49 18.82
C LEU A 86 2.53 -4.87 19.94
N LYS A 87 2.42 -5.55 21.08
CA LYS A 87 1.75 -5.09 22.32
C LYS A 87 2.70 -4.47 23.33
N ALA A 88 4.01 -4.47 23.04
CA ALA A 88 5.00 -3.90 23.96
C ALA A 88 4.91 -2.38 24.01
N GLU A 89 5.31 -1.80 25.14
CA GLU A 89 5.21 -0.36 25.39
C GLU A 89 5.85 0.50 24.29
N HIS A 90 7.02 0.10 23.77
CA HIS A 90 7.67 0.82 22.68
C HIS A 90 6.83 0.78 21.41
N ALA A 91 6.23 -0.38 21.07
CA ALA A 91 5.36 -0.52 19.90
C ALA A 91 4.08 0.33 20.02
N LEU A 92 3.57 0.50 21.23
CA LEU A 92 2.42 1.36 21.49
C LEU A 92 2.72 2.86 21.32
N LYS A 93 3.99 3.26 21.36
CA LYS A 93 4.44 4.66 21.19
C LYS A 93 4.63 5.07 19.73
N HIS A 94 4.74 4.12 18.81
CA HIS A 94 4.83 4.45 17.38
C HIS A 94 3.57 5.17 16.91
N THR A 95 3.75 6.14 16.03
CA THR A 95 2.63 6.78 15.31
C THR A 95 2.15 5.88 14.17
N ASP A 96 0.96 6.14 13.62
CA ASP A 96 0.45 5.40 12.47
C ASP A 96 1.36 5.54 11.24
N ASP A 97 1.94 6.74 11.06
CA ASP A 97 2.92 6.98 9.99
C ASP A 97 4.19 6.15 10.16
N GLN A 98 4.67 5.99 11.41
CA GLN A 98 5.84 5.14 11.68
C GLN A 98 5.53 3.68 11.38
N ILE A 99 4.37 3.17 11.82
CA ILE A 99 3.95 1.79 11.51
C ILE A 99 3.78 1.62 10.00
N THR A 100 3.16 2.59 9.33
CA THR A 100 3.01 2.59 7.86
C THR A 100 4.37 2.49 7.16
N LYS A 101 5.36 3.29 7.59
CA LYS A 101 6.71 3.26 7.02
C LYS A 101 7.40 1.92 7.25
N MET A 102 7.32 1.37 8.47
CA MET A 102 7.89 0.06 8.81
C MET A 102 7.30 -1.05 7.92
N ILE A 103 5.98 -1.09 7.78
CA ILE A 103 5.33 -2.09 6.91
C ILE A 103 5.70 -1.87 5.44
N THR A 104 5.69 -0.62 4.98
CA THR A 104 5.95 -0.30 3.57
C THR A 104 7.38 -0.64 3.14
N ASN A 105 8.36 -0.21 3.94
CA ASN A 105 9.77 -0.25 3.56
C ASN A 105 10.58 -1.35 4.24
N GLY A 106 10.00 -1.98 5.26
CA GLY A 106 10.74 -2.86 6.15
C GLY A 106 11.61 -2.09 7.14
N GLU A 107 12.10 -2.76 8.15
CA GLU A 107 13.03 -2.23 9.14
C GLU A 107 13.83 -3.38 9.75
N GLU A 108 15.15 -3.24 9.80
CA GLU A 108 16.05 -4.28 10.30
C GLU A 108 15.78 -5.65 9.64
N GLU A 109 15.29 -6.63 10.41
CA GLU A 109 14.96 -7.98 9.93
C GLU A 109 13.51 -8.10 9.39
N MET A 110 12.72 -7.03 9.48
CA MET A 110 11.36 -7.00 8.93
C MET A 110 11.39 -6.67 7.44
N PRO A 111 10.86 -7.53 6.56
CA PRO A 111 10.87 -7.26 5.12
C PRO A 111 9.91 -6.14 4.72
N ALA A 112 10.20 -5.51 3.57
CA ALA A 112 9.30 -4.53 2.97
C ALA A 112 8.07 -5.20 2.32
N PHE A 113 6.89 -4.62 2.53
CA PHE A 113 5.63 -5.16 2.01
C PHE A 113 5.00 -4.35 0.87
N LYS A 114 5.59 -3.22 0.45
CA LYS A 114 5.09 -2.37 -0.65
C LYS A 114 4.86 -3.10 -1.99
N ASN A 115 5.55 -4.21 -2.21
CA ASN A 115 5.39 -5.05 -3.41
C ASN A 115 4.46 -6.25 -3.18
N LYS A 116 3.95 -6.43 -1.96
CA LYS A 116 3.07 -7.54 -1.57
C LYS A 116 1.66 -7.08 -1.16
N MET A 117 1.54 -5.81 -0.78
CA MET A 117 0.33 -5.17 -0.32
C MET A 117 0.21 -3.79 -0.95
N SER A 118 -0.99 -3.40 -1.35
CA SER A 118 -1.29 -2.04 -1.79
C SER A 118 -1.21 -1.05 -0.61
N SER A 119 -1.14 0.23 -0.92
CA SER A 119 -1.16 1.28 0.12
C SER A 119 -2.44 1.26 0.96
N GLN A 120 -3.57 0.88 0.37
CA GLN A 120 -4.83 0.72 1.08
C GLN A 120 -4.78 -0.47 2.05
N GLU A 121 -4.29 -1.63 1.62
CA GLU A 121 -4.13 -2.80 2.50
C GLU A 121 -3.14 -2.53 3.64
N ILE A 122 -2.09 -1.76 3.39
CA ILE A 122 -1.15 -1.32 4.44
C ILE A 122 -1.87 -0.40 5.45
N ALA A 123 -2.67 0.56 4.99
CA ALA A 123 -3.45 1.42 5.89
C ALA A 123 -4.47 0.63 6.72
N GLU A 124 -5.14 -0.34 6.11
CA GLU A 124 -6.04 -1.26 6.82
C GLU A 124 -5.30 -2.14 7.83
N MET A 125 -4.09 -2.59 7.50
CA MET A 125 -3.23 -3.33 8.42
C MET A 125 -2.83 -2.47 9.63
N VAL A 126 -2.49 -1.21 9.45
CA VAL A 126 -2.21 -0.27 10.56
C VAL A 126 -3.42 -0.14 11.47
N ARG A 127 -4.63 0.05 10.90
CA ARG A 127 -5.88 0.11 11.67
C ARG A 127 -6.14 -1.20 12.44
N TYR A 128 -5.92 -2.34 11.80
CA TYR A 128 -6.04 -3.66 12.42
C TYR A 128 -5.10 -3.81 13.62
N VAL A 129 -3.82 -3.46 13.44
CA VAL A 129 -2.83 -3.48 14.53
C VAL A 129 -3.30 -2.60 15.69
N ARG A 130 -3.77 -1.38 15.42
CA ARG A 130 -4.28 -0.48 16.45
C ARG A 130 -5.48 -1.03 17.19
N LYS A 131 -6.52 -1.41 16.44
CA LYS A 131 -7.82 -1.76 17.03
C LYS A 131 -7.84 -3.17 17.61
N GLN A 132 -7.32 -4.14 16.88
CA GLN A 132 -7.46 -5.55 17.26
C GLN A 132 -6.27 -6.07 18.10
N ILE A 133 -5.07 -5.54 17.87
CA ILE A 133 -3.87 -6.02 18.56
C ILE A 133 -3.52 -5.14 19.75
N GLN A 134 -3.55 -3.81 19.58
CA GLN A 134 -3.13 -2.85 20.61
C GLN A 134 -4.29 -2.29 21.44
N GLY A 135 -5.55 -2.45 21.03
CA GLY A 135 -6.73 -1.99 21.76
C GLY A 135 -6.85 -0.45 21.81
N LYS A 136 -6.47 0.24 20.74
CA LYS A 136 -6.45 1.73 20.67
C LYS A 136 -7.51 2.29 19.72
#